data_ca5ba3e9079886e1c9e161a3e57dee91
#
_entry.id   ca5ba3e9079886e1c9e161a3e57dee91
#
_cell.length_a   1.000
_cell.length_b   1.000
_cell.length_c   1.000
_cell.angle_alpha   90.00
_cell.angle_beta   90.00
_cell.angle_gamma   90.00
#
_symmetry.space_group_name_H-M   'P 1'
#
loop_
_entity.id
_entity.type
_entity.pdbx_description
1 polymer ?
#
loop_
_entity_poly.entity_id
_entity_poly.type
_entity_poly.pdbx_seq_one_letter_code
_entity_poly.pdbx_strand_id
1 'polypeptide(L)'
;MRITCVGGGPAGLYFAILATRAGHDVTVLERNPAGVTYGWGVVFWDDLLDDLFRHDPVSARRIWDAACKWDEYEVRVTGKPVSHLAGYGFSLGRHRLLDILAERATELGADLRYRADVEHLPDADLVVVCDGAGSRIREREAAHFGAEVELGRNRYIWLGTPHVFRTFTFGFEKTEAGWIWFHAYPFTDEASTFIAECTPQTWAALGFGELTGRDGCDLLGTIFARHLDGEPLIDQRAETGGTGWLTFRRVTNRRWDHGNVVLMGDAAHTTHFAIGSGTKLAMQDAMALAASLATADDLPVALERYENARRSRLAPLQEAAKASSEWFERMPQYGDLPAKRFSYALSNRRGDYPLWRYLLHLTTQSGPPRAMLRWALTLRRWSRARRRAGLAGPAGGAQHRRDPAHVGG
;
A
#
# COMPACT_ATOMS: atom_id res chain seq x y z
N MET A 1 -27.31 12.80 -2.97
CA MET A 1 -27.47 11.43 -3.50
C MET A 1 -27.28 10.45 -2.37
N ARG A 2 -27.99 9.31 -2.41
CA ARG A 2 -27.72 8.13 -1.61
C ARG A 2 -26.60 7.34 -2.30
N ILE A 3 -25.47 7.16 -1.62
CA ILE A 3 -24.31 6.46 -2.17
C ILE A 3 -24.00 5.25 -1.30
N THR A 4 -23.82 4.09 -1.91
CA THR A 4 -23.40 2.88 -1.19
C THR A 4 -22.03 2.44 -1.68
N CYS A 5 -21.06 2.40 -0.76
CA CYS A 5 -19.74 1.83 -0.99
C CYS A 5 -19.74 0.34 -0.59
N VAL A 6 -19.39 -0.55 -1.50
CA VAL A 6 -19.22 -1.97 -1.22
C VAL A 6 -17.75 -2.26 -1.00
N GLY A 7 -17.36 -2.39 0.27
CA GLY A 7 -16.00 -2.58 0.74
C GLY A 7 -15.48 -1.45 1.64
N GLY A 8 -15.09 -1.78 2.87
CA GLY A 8 -14.51 -0.88 3.88
C GLY A 8 -12.98 -0.78 3.81
N GLY A 9 -12.39 -0.94 2.62
CA GLY A 9 -10.97 -0.73 2.39
C GLY A 9 -10.58 0.75 2.26
N PRO A 10 -9.29 1.07 2.01
CA PRO A 10 -8.83 2.45 1.91
C PRO A 10 -9.57 3.29 0.87
N ALA A 11 -9.98 2.67 -0.26
CA ALA A 11 -10.74 3.32 -1.31
C ALA A 11 -12.13 3.75 -0.81
N GLY A 12 -12.91 2.79 -0.28
CA GLY A 12 -14.30 3.03 0.14
C GLY A 12 -14.39 3.98 1.33
N LEU A 13 -13.55 3.79 2.35
CA LEU A 13 -13.56 4.67 3.52
C LEU A 13 -13.12 6.10 3.18
N TYR A 14 -12.08 6.26 2.34
CA TYR A 14 -11.63 7.60 1.98
C TYR A 14 -12.63 8.30 1.06
N PHE A 15 -13.27 7.56 0.15
CA PHE A 15 -14.36 8.10 -0.65
C PHE A 15 -15.55 8.50 0.22
N ALA A 16 -15.93 7.68 1.21
CA ALA A 16 -16.98 8.02 2.15
C ALA A 16 -16.71 9.33 2.89
N ILE A 17 -15.46 9.57 3.34
CA ILE A 17 -15.06 10.85 3.94
C ILE A 17 -15.34 12.02 2.97
N LEU A 18 -14.90 11.91 1.72
CA LEU A 18 -15.00 12.99 0.76
C LEU A 18 -16.44 13.24 0.32
N ALA A 19 -17.20 12.18 0.06
CA ALA A 19 -18.58 12.26 -0.39
C ALA A 19 -19.52 12.79 0.71
N THR A 20 -19.34 12.33 1.98
CA THR A 20 -20.13 12.84 3.12
C THR A 20 -19.84 14.34 3.36
N ARG A 21 -18.57 14.75 3.25
CA ARG A 21 -18.21 16.19 3.31
C ARG A 21 -18.84 17.01 2.19
N ALA A 22 -19.10 16.41 1.03
CA ALA A 22 -19.81 17.05 -0.08
C ALA A 22 -21.33 17.04 0.09
N GLY A 23 -21.88 16.53 1.20
CA GLY A 23 -23.31 16.52 1.52
C GLY A 23 -24.08 15.34 0.93
N HIS A 24 -23.40 14.26 0.54
CA HIS A 24 -24.05 13.01 0.15
C HIS A 24 -24.38 12.15 1.36
N ASP A 25 -25.43 11.34 1.25
CA ASP A 25 -25.81 10.32 2.22
C ASP A 25 -25.05 9.02 1.87
N VAL A 26 -24.07 8.62 2.70
CA VAL A 26 -23.13 7.57 2.37
C VAL A 26 -23.21 6.40 3.36
N THR A 27 -23.44 5.21 2.80
CA THR A 27 -23.35 3.93 3.53
C THR A 27 -22.13 3.14 3.03
N VAL A 28 -21.34 2.59 3.95
CA VAL A 28 -20.23 1.67 3.63
C VAL A 28 -20.58 0.28 4.14
N LEU A 29 -20.60 -0.70 3.26
CA LEU A 29 -20.88 -2.10 3.56
C LEU A 29 -19.56 -2.90 3.55
N GLU A 30 -19.15 -3.37 4.73
CA GLU A 30 -17.91 -4.18 4.89
C GLU A 30 -18.28 -5.59 5.39
N ARG A 31 -17.83 -6.61 4.65
CA ARG A 31 -18.13 -8.02 4.99
C ARG A 31 -17.46 -8.51 6.28
N ASN A 32 -16.29 -7.97 6.61
CA ASN A 32 -15.55 -8.35 7.81
C ASN A 32 -16.12 -7.63 9.07
N PRO A 33 -15.89 -8.17 10.26
CA PRO A 33 -16.10 -7.43 11.50
C PRO A 33 -15.24 -6.16 11.56
N ALA A 34 -15.66 -5.19 12.37
CA ALA A 34 -14.84 -4.01 12.68
C ALA A 34 -13.47 -4.43 13.22
N GLY A 35 -12.43 -3.73 12.80
CA GLY A 35 -11.06 -4.00 13.22
C GLY A 35 -10.39 -5.21 12.57
N VAL A 36 -11.05 -5.95 11.70
CA VAL A 36 -10.44 -7.08 10.98
C VAL A 36 -9.94 -6.64 9.63
N THR A 37 -8.64 -6.80 9.39
CA THR A 37 -8.02 -6.59 8.09
C THR A 37 -6.91 -7.60 7.86
N TYR A 38 -6.64 -7.89 6.60
CA TYR A 38 -5.52 -8.74 6.21
C TYR A 38 -4.35 -7.88 5.74
N GLY A 39 -3.13 -8.34 6.07
CA GLY A 39 -1.89 -7.61 5.79
C GLY A 39 -1.45 -6.73 6.95
N TRP A 40 -0.18 -6.37 6.96
CA TRP A 40 0.51 -5.76 8.09
C TRP A 40 0.64 -4.26 7.92
N GLY A 41 1.64 -3.80 7.23
CA GLY A 41 1.87 -2.39 6.98
C GLY A 41 1.65 -2.00 5.52
N VAL A 42 1.37 -0.75 5.30
CA VAL A 42 1.30 -0.12 3.97
C VAL A 42 2.36 0.97 3.87
N VAL A 43 2.90 1.16 2.68
CA VAL A 43 3.89 2.21 2.42
C VAL A 43 3.30 3.31 1.54
N PHE A 44 3.77 4.53 1.73
CA PHE A 44 3.38 5.68 0.92
C PHE A 44 4.47 6.75 0.91
N TRP A 45 4.32 7.73 0.05
CA TRP A 45 5.29 8.80 -0.16
C TRP A 45 4.62 10.16 -0.04
N ASP A 46 5.43 11.20 -0.12
CA ASP A 46 5.02 12.60 0.01
C ASP A 46 3.86 13.00 -0.87
N ASP A 47 3.78 12.49 -2.08
CA ASP A 47 2.74 12.85 -3.05
C ASP A 47 1.33 12.45 -2.54
N LEU A 48 1.19 11.25 -1.97
CA LEU A 48 -0.07 10.88 -1.33
C LEU A 48 -0.38 11.78 -0.13
N LEU A 49 0.61 12.04 0.74
CA LEU A 49 0.38 12.91 1.89
C LEU A 49 -0.01 14.32 1.46
N ASP A 50 0.64 14.88 0.44
CA ASP A 50 0.30 16.19 -0.11
C ASP A 50 -1.14 16.21 -0.66
N ASP A 51 -1.59 15.11 -1.29
CA ASP A 51 -2.97 14.95 -1.76
C ASP A 51 -3.94 14.86 -0.58
N LEU A 52 -3.65 14.05 0.45
CA LEU A 52 -4.49 13.91 1.63
C LEU A 52 -4.68 15.24 2.37
N PHE A 53 -3.61 16.00 2.58
CA PHE A 53 -3.69 17.32 3.24
C PHE A 53 -4.52 18.34 2.46
N ARG A 54 -4.59 18.22 1.12
CA ARG A 54 -5.46 19.09 0.29
C ARG A 54 -6.93 18.71 0.40
N HIS A 55 -7.25 17.41 0.53
CA HIS A 55 -8.62 16.91 0.46
C HIS A 55 -9.27 16.77 1.84
N ASP A 56 -8.61 16.17 2.83
CA ASP A 56 -9.07 16.10 4.23
C ASP A 56 -7.90 16.23 5.21
N PRO A 57 -7.55 17.46 5.64
CA PRO A 57 -6.43 17.71 6.55
C PRO A 57 -6.54 16.96 7.88
N VAL A 58 -7.75 16.61 8.33
CA VAL A 58 -7.97 15.92 9.62
C VAL A 58 -7.45 14.50 9.56
N SER A 59 -7.93 13.69 8.61
CA SER A 59 -7.41 12.32 8.44
C SER A 59 -5.94 12.33 8.02
N ALA A 60 -5.51 13.29 7.17
CA ALA A 60 -4.12 13.44 6.78
C ALA A 60 -3.18 13.66 7.97
N ARG A 61 -3.57 14.48 8.95
CA ARG A 61 -2.80 14.72 10.17
C ARG A 61 -2.71 13.45 11.01
N ARG A 62 -3.83 12.75 11.24
CA ARG A 62 -3.85 11.50 12.00
C ARG A 62 -2.95 10.42 11.34
N ILE A 63 -2.99 10.30 10.02
CA ILE A 63 -2.12 9.39 9.25
C ILE A 63 -0.64 9.78 9.40
N TRP A 64 -0.32 11.08 9.26
CA TRP A 64 1.04 11.59 9.40
C TRP A 64 1.63 11.35 10.78
N ASP A 65 0.84 11.60 11.84
CA ASP A 65 1.29 11.47 13.22
C ASP A 65 1.49 10.00 13.64
N ALA A 66 0.73 9.08 13.03
CA ALA A 66 0.84 7.65 13.28
C ALA A 66 1.86 6.92 12.37
N ALA A 67 2.42 7.60 11.35
CA ALA A 67 3.29 6.96 10.37
C ALA A 67 4.74 6.83 10.87
N CYS A 68 5.31 5.64 10.69
CA CYS A 68 6.74 5.41 10.76
C CYS A 68 7.46 6.06 9.57
N LYS A 69 8.70 6.49 9.78
CA LYS A 69 9.52 7.18 8.78
C LYS A 69 10.82 6.42 8.60
N TRP A 70 11.21 6.20 7.36
CA TRP A 70 12.49 5.62 7.02
C TRP A 70 13.18 6.48 5.94
N ASP A 71 14.52 6.54 5.99
CA ASP A 71 15.33 7.52 5.24
C ASP A 71 16.22 6.88 4.17
N GLU A 72 16.17 5.56 4.01
CA GLU A 72 17.06 4.84 3.10
C GLU A 72 16.48 3.48 2.74
N TYR A 73 16.93 2.95 1.60
CA TYR A 73 16.74 1.54 1.27
C TYR A 73 18.06 0.78 1.48
N GLU A 74 17.96 -0.39 2.09
CA GLU A 74 19.05 -1.36 2.16
C GLU A 74 18.80 -2.53 1.20
N VAL A 75 19.88 -3.00 0.56
CA VAL A 75 19.87 -4.18 -0.30
C VAL A 75 20.91 -5.16 0.24
N ARG A 76 20.43 -6.29 0.74
CA ARG A 76 21.22 -7.36 1.36
C ARG A 76 21.15 -8.61 0.48
N VAL A 77 22.27 -9.09 -0.01
CA VAL A 77 22.36 -10.29 -0.87
C VAL A 77 23.31 -11.29 -0.25
N THR A 78 22.97 -12.57 -0.27
CA THR A 78 23.84 -13.64 0.25
C THR A 78 25.28 -13.49 -0.24
N GLY A 79 26.23 -13.52 0.70
CA GLY A 79 27.66 -13.46 0.41
C GLY A 79 28.18 -12.13 -0.13
N LYS A 80 27.37 -11.05 -0.09
CA LYS A 80 27.77 -9.73 -0.61
C LYS A 80 27.68 -8.64 0.45
N PRO A 81 28.48 -7.56 0.32
CA PRO A 81 28.35 -6.38 1.17
C PRO A 81 26.97 -5.74 0.99
N VAL A 82 26.45 -5.13 2.07
CA VAL A 82 25.21 -4.35 2.02
C VAL A 82 25.38 -3.16 1.07
N SER A 83 24.39 -2.95 0.23
CA SER A 83 24.30 -1.80 -0.67
C SER A 83 23.14 -0.91 -0.25
N HIS A 84 23.19 0.37 -0.63
CA HIS A 84 22.21 1.36 -0.25
C HIS A 84 21.61 2.04 -1.48
N LEU A 85 20.30 2.31 -1.41
CA LEU A 85 19.62 3.13 -2.41
C LEU A 85 19.06 4.37 -1.72
N ALA A 86 19.23 5.52 -2.35
CA ALA A 86 18.72 6.76 -1.86
C ALA A 86 17.19 6.80 -1.95
N GLY A 87 16.55 7.30 -0.91
CA GLY A 87 15.12 7.50 -0.86
C GLY A 87 14.62 7.55 0.58
N TYR A 88 13.40 7.97 0.74
CA TYR A 88 12.69 7.92 2.02
C TYR A 88 11.23 7.63 1.75
N GLY A 89 10.52 7.22 2.77
CA GLY A 89 9.10 6.98 2.71
C GLY A 89 8.47 6.93 4.08
N PHE A 90 7.21 6.59 4.06
CA PHE A 90 6.36 6.46 5.23
C PHE A 90 5.67 5.11 5.19
N SER A 91 5.42 4.58 6.36
CA SER A 91 4.69 3.33 6.52
C SER A 91 3.78 3.42 7.73
N LEU A 92 2.68 2.70 7.69
CA LEU A 92 1.67 2.69 8.74
C LEU A 92 1.04 1.30 8.78
N GLY A 93 0.71 0.81 9.96
CA GLY A 93 -0.08 -0.40 10.10
C GLY A 93 -1.39 -0.29 9.32
N ARG A 94 -1.71 -1.30 8.51
CA ARG A 94 -2.93 -1.29 7.69
C ARG A 94 -4.19 -1.16 8.55
N HIS A 95 -4.22 -1.84 9.69
CA HIS A 95 -5.30 -1.72 10.67
C HIS A 95 -5.46 -0.26 11.12
N ARG A 96 -4.36 0.38 11.56
CA ARG A 96 -4.41 1.76 12.04
C ARG A 96 -4.84 2.76 10.96
N LEU A 97 -4.45 2.53 9.70
CA LEU A 97 -4.94 3.33 8.58
C LEU A 97 -6.45 3.23 8.44
N LEU A 98 -6.99 2.00 8.47
CA LEU A 98 -8.43 1.79 8.32
C LEU A 98 -9.21 2.36 9.51
N ASP A 99 -8.70 2.26 10.74
CA ASP A 99 -9.31 2.87 11.93
C ASP A 99 -9.42 4.39 11.78
N ILE A 100 -8.31 5.05 11.40
CA ILE A 100 -8.29 6.51 11.19
C ILE A 100 -9.34 6.93 10.16
N LEU A 101 -9.45 6.17 9.05
CA LEU A 101 -10.40 6.48 7.99
C LEU A 101 -11.85 6.20 8.41
N ALA A 102 -12.10 5.08 9.11
CA ALA A 102 -13.42 4.71 9.60
C ALA A 102 -13.93 5.69 10.67
N GLU A 103 -13.09 6.03 11.67
CA GLU A 103 -13.38 7.04 12.66
C GLU A 103 -13.77 8.38 11.99
N ARG A 104 -12.96 8.80 11.01
CA ARG A 104 -13.19 10.06 10.30
C ARG A 104 -14.47 10.04 9.46
N ALA A 105 -14.77 8.94 8.77
CA ALA A 105 -16.01 8.79 8.01
C ALA A 105 -17.23 8.86 8.92
N THR A 106 -17.20 8.17 10.07
CA THR A 106 -18.26 8.17 11.09
C THR A 106 -18.45 9.55 11.73
N GLU A 107 -17.36 10.27 12.07
CA GLU A 107 -17.42 11.65 12.58
C GLU A 107 -18.15 12.60 11.62
N LEU A 108 -18.07 12.34 10.33
CA LEU A 108 -18.74 13.14 9.30
C LEU A 108 -20.19 12.72 9.05
N GLY A 109 -20.62 11.57 9.58
CA GLY A 109 -21.99 11.07 9.46
C GLY A 109 -22.18 9.96 8.43
N ALA A 110 -21.11 9.35 7.91
CA ALA A 110 -21.23 8.14 7.09
C ALA A 110 -21.69 6.95 7.92
N ASP A 111 -22.59 6.13 7.37
CA ASP A 111 -23.09 4.91 8.00
C ASP A 111 -22.20 3.70 7.65
N LEU A 112 -21.42 3.21 8.62
CA LEU A 112 -20.50 2.07 8.43
C LEU A 112 -21.15 0.79 8.97
N ARG A 113 -21.45 -0.14 8.07
CA ARG A 113 -22.06 -1.43 8.41
C ARG A 113 -21.05 -2.56 8.18
N TYR A 114 -20.59 -3.12 9.30
CA TYR A 114 -19.71 -4.28 9.31
C TYR A 114 -20.50 -5.58 9.29
N ARG A 115 -19.86 -6.70 8.91
CA ARG A 115 -20.49 -8.02 8.71
C ARG A 115 -21.62 -7.97 7.68
N ALA A 116 -21.54 -7.01 6.77
CA ALA A 116 -22.49 -6.79 5.69
C ALA A 116 -21.94 -7.34 4.38
N ASP A 117 -22.17 -8.63 4.15
CA ASP A 117 -21.77 -9.26 2.90
C ASP A 117 -22.79 -8.94 1.80
N VAL A 118 -22.31 -8.44 0.66
CA VAL A 118 -23.15 -7.97 -0.43
C VAL A 118 -23.24 -9.04 -1.51
N GLU A 119 -24.40 -9.67 -1.62
CA GLU A 119 -24.67 -10.65 -2.68
C GLU A 119 -25.29 -10.01 -3.92
N HIS A 120 -26.09 -8.97 -3.75
CA HIS A 120 -26.75 -8.23 -4.83
C HIS A 120 -26.42 -6.75 -4.74
N LEU A 121 -26.50 -6.06 -5.88
CA LEU A 121 -26.29 -4.62 -5.92
C LEU A 121 -27.32 -3.92 -5.02
N PRO A 122 -26.86 -3.06 -4.09
CA PRO A 122 -27.77 -2.31 -3.20
C PRO A 122 -28.55 -1.26 -3.98
N ASP A 123 -29.77 -0.95 -3.50
CA ASP A 123 -30.55 0.19 -4.02
C ASP A 123 -29.93 1.51 -3.53
N ALA A 124 -29.32 2.24 -4.45
CA ALA A 124 -28.70 3.53 -4.23
C ALA A 124 -28.68 4.36 -5.52
N ASP A 125 -28.51 5.65 -5.40
CA ASP A 125 -28.34 6.53 -6.58
C ASP A 125 -26.98 6.28 -7.26
N LEU A 126 -25.95 5.88 -6.46
CA LEU A 126 -24.63 5.45 -6.91
C LEU A 126 -24.12 4.29 -6.04
N VAL A 127 -23.65 3.23 -6.68
CA VAL A 127 -22.96 2.09 -6.04
C VAL A 127 -21.48 2.13 -6.40
N VAL A 128 -20.62 2.30 -5.38
CA VAL A 128 -19.17 2.32 -5.54
C VAL A 128 -18.60 0.97 -5.11
N VAL A 129 -18.16 0.17 -6.07
CA VAL A 129 -17.61 -1.16 -5.84
C VAL A 129 -16.11 -1.05 -5.57
N CYS A 130 -15.72 -1.29 -4.32
CA CYS A 130 -14.34 -1.19 -3.83
C CYS A 130 -13.98 -2.37 -2.91
N ASP A 131 -14.53 -3.56 -3.19
CA ASP A 131 -14.39 -4.82 -2.46
C ASP A 131 -13.11 -5.60 -2.78
N GLY A 132 -12.16 -4.94 -3.47
CA GLY A 132 -10.80 -5.43 -3.67
C GLY A 132 -10.58 -6.27 -4.93
N ALA A 133 -9.37 -6.84 -5.05
CA ALA A 133 -8.94 -7.59 -6.23
C ALA A 133 -9.80 -8.84 -6.53
N GLY A 134 -10.42 -9.42 -5.52
CA GLY A 134 -11.37 -10.53 -5.64
C GLY A 134 -12.84 -10.08 -5.66
N SER A 135 -13.13 -8.93 -6.27
CA SER A 135 -14.48 -8.36 -6.34
C SER A 135 -15.49 -9.32 -6.96
N ARG A 136 -16.46 -9.74 -6.17
CA ARG A 136 -17.54 -10.61 -6.64
C ARG A 136 -18.52 -9.88 -7.54
N ILE A 137 -18.73 -8.58 -7.31
CA ILE A 137 -19.61 -7.78 -8.16
C ILE A 137 -19.00 -7.64 -9.54
N ARG A 138 -17.70 -7.26 -9.64
CA ARG A 138 -16.99 -7.22 -10.92
C ARG A 138 -17.03 -8.56 -11.65
N GLU A 139 -16.87 -9.68 -10.95
CA GLU A 139 -16.88 -11.01 -11.55
C GLU A 139 -18.27 -11.38 -12.11
N ARG A 140 -19.36 -11.05 -11.41
CA ARG A 140 -20.72 -11.23 -11.89
C ARG A 140 -21.05 -10.37 -13.11
N GLU A 141 -20.60 -9.12 -13.08
CA GLU A 141 -20.84 -8.14 -14.14
C GLU A 141 -19.67 -8.08 -15.15
N ALA A 142 -18.86 -9.14 -15.22
CA ALA A 142 -17.63 -9.16 -16.01
C ALA A 142 -17.82 -8.80 -17.48
N ALA A 143 -18.97 -9.16 -18.08
CA ALA A 143 -19.31 -8.82 -19.45
C ALA A 143 -19.45 -7.31 -19.66
N HIS A 144 -20.03 -6.58 -18.70
CA HIS A 144 -20.21 -5.14 -18.76
C HIS A 144 -18.90 -4.39 -18.53
N PHE A 145 -18.10 -4.81 -17.55
CA PHE A 145 -16.81 -4.17 -17.25
C PHE A 145 -15.69 -4.60 -18.22
N GLY A 146 -15.87 -5.72 -18.95
CA GLY A 146 -14.80 -6.33 -19.75
C GLY A 146 -13.61 -6.69 -18.86
N ALA A 147 -13.91 -7.35 -17.74
CA ALA A 147 -12.94 -7.67 -16.70
C ALA A 147 -11.98 -8.79 -17.14
N GLU A 148 -10.69 -8.57 -16.92
CA GLU A 148 -9.64 -9.53 -17.17
C GLU A 148 -8.78 -9.67 -15.90
N VAL A 149 -8.45 -10.92 -15.52
CA VAL A 149 -7.61 -11.22 -14.37
C VAL A 149 -6.47 -12.12 -14.82
N GLU A 150 -5.25 -11.61 -14.78
CA GLU A 150 -4.05 -12.37 -15.04
C GLU A 150 -3.34 -12.72 -13.74
N LEU A 151 -2.79 -13.93 -13.64
CA LEU A 151 -1.98 -14.34 -12.50
C LEU A 151 -0.50 -14.13 -12.79
N GLY A 152 0.20 -13.48 -11.85
CA GLY A 152 1.66 -13.41 -11.85
C GLY A 152 2.26 -14.81 -11.66
N ARG A 153 3.55 -14.94 -11.91
CA ARG A 153 4.24 -16.24 -11.79
C ARG A 153 4.68 -16.53 -10.37
N ASN A 154 5.30 -15.56 -9.70
CA ASN A 154 5.89 -15.75 -8.39
C ASN A 154 4.85 -16.03 -7.30
N ARG A 155 5.30 -16.75 -6.28
CA ARG A 155 4.58 -16.95 -5.04
C ARG A 155 5.08 -15.96 -4.02
N TYR A 156 4.16 -15.35 -3.26
CA TYR A 156 4.51 -14.45 -2.16
C TYR A 156 3.65 -14.71 -0.93
N ILE A 157 4.20 -14.35 0.24
CA ILE A 157 3.48 -14.39 1.51
C ILE A 157 3.72 -13.09 2.25
N TRP A 158 2.66 -12.55 2.87
CA TRP A 158 2.69 -11.27 3.59
C TRP A 158 2.66 -11.51 5.09
N LEU A 159 3.79 -11.35 5.74
CA LEU A 159 4.04 -11.65 7.14
C LEU A 159 4.31 -10.38 7.94
N GLY A 160 4.22 -10.51 9.26
CA GLY A 160 4.75 -9.57 10.24
C GLY A 160 5.93 -10.16 10.99
N THR A 161 6.68 -9.29 11.69
CA THR A 161 7.75 -9.70 12.62
C THR A 161 7.94 -8.64 13.71
N PRO A 162 8.23 -9.03 14.96
CA PRO A 162 8.69 -8.10 16.00
C PRO A 162 10.06 -7.49 15.71
N HIS A 163 10.85 -8.08 14.78
CA HIS A 163 12.11 -7.46 14.35
C HIS A 163 11.83 -6.12 13.64
N VAL A 164 12.40 -5.03 14.17
CA VAL A 164 12.19 -3.69 13.61
C VAL A 164 13.25 -3.37 12.56
N PHE A 165 12.87 -3.46 11.30
CA PHE A 165 13.68 -2.97 10.18
C PHE A 165 13.64 -1.44 10.16
N ARG A 166 14.77 -0.79 10.47
CA ARG A 166 14.84 0.69 10.53
C ARG A 166 14.84 1.37 9.16
N THR A 167 15.02 0.60 8.10
CA THR A 167 15.03 1.04 6.69
C THR A 167 14.07 0.20 5.89
N PHE A 168 13.72 0.64 4.68
CA PHE A 168 13.09 -0.28 3.73
C PHE A 168 14.17 -1.25 3.22
N THR A 169 14.08 -2.50 3.61
CA THR A 169 15.11 -3.51 3.35
C THR A 169 14.64 -4.50 2.28
N PHE A 170 15.47 -4.72 1.27
CA PHE A 170 15.38 -5.85 0.35
C PHE A 170 16.43 -6.87 0.72
N GLY A 171 16.04 -8.09 1.03
CA GLY A 171 16.96 -9.19 1.31
C GLY A 171 16.79 -10.30 0.28
N PHE A 172 17.91 -10.88 -0.17
CA PHE A 172 17.97 -11.93 -1.17
C PHE A 172 18.83 -13.06 -0.68
N GLU A 173 18.23 -14.25 -0.50
CA GLU A 173 18.93 -15.45 -0.03
C GLU A 173 19.02 -16.49 -1.14
N LYS A 174 20.22 -17.07 -1.28
CA LYS A 174 20.46 -18.20 -2.15
C LYS A 174 20.42 -19.47 -1.32
N THR A 175 19.44 -20.32 -1.58
CA THR A 175 19.30 -21.64 -0.99
C THR A 175 19.73 -22.72 -1.99
N GLU A 176 19.79 -23.98 -1.57
CA GLU A 176 20.01 -25.11 -2.49
C GLU A 176 18.84 -25.27 -3.48
N ALA A 177 17.62 -24.87 -3.08
CA ALA A 177 16.42 -24.90 -3.91
C ALA A 177 16.31 -23.72 -4.90
N GLY A 178 17.15 -22.68 -4.76
CA GLY A 178 17.11 -21.48 -5.58
C GLY A 178 17.06 -20.18 -4.78
N TRP A 179 16.69 -19.10 -5.43
CA TRP A 179 16.62 -17.79 -4.82
C TRP A 179 15.26 -17.53 -4.19
N ILE A 180 15.28 -16.98 -2.97
CA ILE A 180 14.12 -16.44 -2.27
C ILE A 180 14.49 -15.06 -1.72
N TRP A 181 13.54 -14.12 -1.70
CA TRP A 181 13.81 -12.75 -1.28
C TRP A 181 12.67 -12.19 -0.46
N PHE A 182 12.94 -11.08 0.24
CA PHE A 182 11.94 -10.36 1.00
C PHE A 182 12.03 -8.86 0.83
N HIS A 183 10.90 -8.21 1.09
CA HIS A 183 10.77 -6.77 1.32
C HIS A 183 10.33 -6.56 2.76
N ALA A 184 11.06 -5.76 3.54
CA ALA A 184 10.69 -5.46 4.91
C ALA A 184 10.79 -3.97 5.20
N TYR A 185 9.88 -3.48 6.04
CA TYR A 185 9.83 -2.09 6.48
C TYR A 185 9.06 -1.97 7.80
N PRO A 186 9.40 -1.01 8.70
CA PRO A 186 8.69 -0.84 9.95
C PRO A 186 7.28 -0.32 9.67
N PHE A 187 6.30 -0.65 10.49
CA PHE A 187 4.97 -0.04 10.46
C PHE A 187 4.50 0.42 11.86
N THR A 188 5.25 0.03 12.90
CA THR A 188 5.22 0.60 14.25
C THR A 188 6.66 0.68 14.76
N ASP A 189 6.86 1.21 15.97
CA ASP A 189 8.17 1.22 16.63
C ASP A 189 8.60 -0.18 17.13
N GLU A 190 7.67 -1.15 17.10
CA GLU A 190 7.85 -2.50 17.67
C GLU A 190 7.72 -3.62 16.63
N ALA A 191 7.32 -3.31 15.40
CA ALA A 191 7.05 -4.34 14.40
C ALA A 191 7.30 -3.89 12.97
N SER A 192 7.60 -4.86 12.11
CA SER A 192 7.80 -4.67 10.69
C SER A 192 6.95 -5.60 9.84
N THR A 193 6.59 -5.12 8.68
CA THR A 193 6.10 -5.95 7.58
C THR A 193 7.26 -6.73 6.99
N PHE A 194 6.99 -7.98 6.63
CA PHE A 194 7.93 -8.87 5.95
C PHE A 194 7.21 -9.61 4.82
N ILE A 195 7.50 -9.27 3.58
CA ILE A 195 6.89 -9.90 2.41
C ILE A 195 7.93 -10.80 1.76
N ALA A 196 7.80 -12.11 1.89
CA ALA A 196 8.67 -13.06 1.21
C ALA A 196 8.11 -13.41 -0.17
N GLU A 197 9.00 -13.58 -1.15
CA GLU A 197 8.65 -13.90 -2.53
C GLU A 197 9.70 -14.84 -3.14
N CYS A 198 9.26 -15.80 -3.97
CA CYS A 198 10.14 -16.68 -4.74
C CYS A 198 9.48 -17.17 -6.02
N THR A 199 10.27 -17.79 -6.88
CA THR A 199 9.74 -18.45 -8.08
C THR A 199 8.93 -19.69 -7.72
N PRO A 200 7.98 -20.13 -8.57
CA PRO A 200 7.24 -21.38 -8.34
C PRO A 200 8.13 -22.60 -8.14
N GLN A 201 9.27 -22.66 -8.85
CA GLN A 201 10.23 -23.74 -8.75
C GLN A 201 10.90 -23.78 -7.39
N THR A 202 11.37 -22.63 -6.89
CA THR A 202 11.97 -22.50 -5.55
C THR A 202 10.93 -22.82 -4.47
N TRP A 203 9.68 -22.32 -4.64
CA TRP A 203 8.58 -22.58 -3.72
C TRP A 203 8.27 -24.08 -3.58
N ALA A 204 8.18 -24.80 -4.72
CA ALA A 204 7.93 -26.21 -4.74
C ALA A 204 9.10 -27.02 -4.17
N ALA A 205 10.35 -26.67 -4.54
CA ALA A 205 11.55 -27.37 -4.07
C ALA A 205 11.81 -27.18 -2.55
N LEU A 206 11.32 -26.06 -1.95
CA LEU A 206 11.33 -25.84 -0.50
C LEU A 206 10.16 -26.51 0.22
N GLY A 207 9.24 -27.16 -0.49
CA GLY A 207 8.12 -27.89 0.10
C GLY A 207 6.99 -27.01 0.68
N PHE A 208 6.95 -25.71 0.39
CA PHE A 208 5.95 -24.80 0.96
C PHE A 208 4.50 -25.17 0.68
N GLY A 209 4.24 -25.99 -0.33
CA GLY A 209 2.90 -26.49 -0.65
C GLY A 209 2.34 -27.51 0.35
N GLU A 210 3.19 -28.17 1.08
CA GLU A 210 2.87 -29.25 2.02
C GLU A 210 2.97 -28.81 3.49
N LEU A 211 3.56 -27.61 3.75
CA LEU A 211 3.77 -27.11 5.09
C LEU A 211 2.50 -26.43 5.63
N THR A 212 2.26 -26.55 6.93
CA THR A 212 1.29 -25.70 7.63
C THR A 212 1.74 -24.25 7.64
N GLY A 213 0.83 -23.32 7.95
CA GLY A 213 1.18 -21.89 8.04
C GLY A 213 2.33 -21.63 9.03
N ARG A 214 2.34 -22.33 10.18
CA ARG A 214 3.38 -22.22 11.21
C ARG A 214 4.71 -22.80 10.73
N ASP A 215 4.72 -24.04 10.22
CA ASP A 215 5.93 -24.71 9.74
C ASP A 215 6.57 -23.92 8.58
N GLY A 216 5.72 -23.31 7.72
CA GLY A 216 6.18 -22.43 6.66
C GLY A 216 6.85 -21.16 7.18
N CYS A 217 6.33 -20.54 8.25
CA CYS A 217 6.97 -19.41 8.92
C CYS A 217 8.29 -19.79 9.58
N ASP A 218 8.37 -20.96 10.23
CA ASP A 218 9.59 -21.46 10.87
C ASP A 218 10.70 -21.74 9.83
N LEU A 219 10.33 -22.34 8.68
CA LEU A 219 11.27 -22.52 7.58
C LEU A 219 11.77 -21.18 7.01
N LEU A 220 10.87 -20.22 6.78
CA LEU A 220 11.25 -18.87 6.36
C LEU A 220 12.12 -18.17 7.40
N GLY A 221 11.82 -18.33 8.70
CA GLY A 221 12.64 -17.84 9.81
C GLY A 221 14.06 -18.41 9.78
N THR A 222 14.21 -19.70 9.46
CA THR A 222 15.51 -20.34 9.28
C THR A 222 16.26 -19.82 8.06
N ILE A 223 15.60 -19.68 6.92
CA ILE A 223 16.20 -19.16 5.67
C ILE A 223 16.68 -17.72 5.87
N PHE A 224 15.89 -16.90 6.55
CA PHE A 224 16.19 -15.47 6.75
C PHE A 224 16.79 -15.15 8.13
N ALA A 225 17.27 -16.14 8.89
CA ALA A 225 17.74 -15.98 10.27
C ALA A 225 18.72 -14.82 10.47
N ARG A 226 19.66 -14.61 9.53
CA ARG A 226 20.64 -13.51 9.60
C ARG A 226 20.05 -12.11 9.49
N HIS A 227 18.76 -11.99 9.20
CA HIS A 227 18.05 -10.71 9.04
C HIS A 227 17.07 -10.43 10.16
N LEU A 228 16.73 -11.44 10.97
CA LEU A 228 15.63 -11.40 11.92
C LEU A 228 16.10 -11.31 13.39
N ASP A 229 17.41 -11.43 13.65
CA ASP A 229 17.99 -11.39 15.00
C ASP A 229 17.29 -12.33 16.01
N GLY A 230 16.80 -13.49 15.53
CA GLY A 230 16.08 -14.48 16.33
C GLY A 230 14.58 -14.24 16.49
N GLU A 231 14.05 -13.14 15.96
CA GLU A 231 12.62 -12.83 16.03
C GLU A 231 11.80 -13.67 15.04
N PRO A 232 10.57 -14.07 15.40
CA PRO A 232 9.74 -14.91 14.57
C PRO A 232 9.10 -14.15 13.40
N LEU A 233 8.68 -14.93 12.39
CA LEU A 233 7.75 -14.48 11.35
C LEU A 233 6.33 -14.91 11.73
N ILE A 234 5.36 -14.03 11.53
CA ILE A 234 3.97 -14.22 11.94
C ILE A 234 3.05 -14.13 10.72
N ASP A 235 2.28 -15.18 10.45
CA ASP A 235 1.22 -15.20 9.45
C ASP A 235 -0.14 -15.03 10.13
N GLN A 236 -0.86 -13.97 9.78
CA GLN A 236 -2.24 -13.73 10.28
C GLN A 236 -3.24 -14.80 9.80
N ARG A 237 -2.90 -15.58 8.77
CA ARG A 237 -3.74 -16.63 8.20
C ARG A 237 -3.40 -18.03 8.71
N ALA A 238 -2.34 -18.18 9.49
CA ALA A 238 -1.89 -19.47 9.99
C ALA A 238 -2.98 -20.24 10.76
N GLU A 239 -3.87 -19.52 11.44
CA GLU A 239 -4.98 -20.09 12.20
C GLU A 239 -6.18 -20.53 11.33
N THR A 240 -6.24 -20.10 10.06
CA THR A 240 -7.34 -20.41 9.13
C THR A 240 -7.09 -21.62 8.25
N GLY A 241 -5.97 -22.35 8.46
CA GLY A 241 -5.67 -23.63 7.82
C GLY A 241 -5.11 -23.56 6.39
N GLY A 242 -4.75 -22.36 5.90
CA GLY A 242 -4.11 -22.16 4.60
C GLY A 242 -2.59 -22.03 4.69
N THR A 243 -1.87 -22.21 3.58
CA THR A 243 -0.41 -22.01 3.49
C THR A 243 0.00 -20.53 3.51
N GLY A 244 -0.94 -19.59 3.53
CA GLY A 244 -0.69 -18.15 3.46
C GLY A 244 -0.10 -17.63 2.14
N TRP A 245 0.47 -18.51 1.30
CA TRP A 245 1.08 -18.15 0.02
C TRP A 245 0.05 -17.73 -1.02
N LEU A 246 0.36 -16.67 -1.72
CA LEU A 246 -0.49 -16.02 -2.70
C LEU A 246 0.23 -15.92 -4.05
N THR A 247 -0.58 -15.75 -5.10
CA THR A 247 -0.12 -15.33 -6.42
C THR A 247 -0.73 -13.98 -6.73
N PHE A 248 0.07 -13.06 -7.25
CA PHE A 248 -0.44 -11.73 -7.57
C PHE A 248 -1.51 -11.79 -8.66
N ARG A 249 -2.62 -11.11 -8.44
CA ARG A 249 -3.73 -11.00 -9.40
C ARG A 249 -3.66 -9.63 -10.07
N ARG A 250 -3.37 -9.58 -11.36
CA ARG A 250 -3.44 -8.37 -12.16
C ARG A 250 -4.85 -8.21 -12.70
N VAL A 251 -5.58 -7.26 -12.15
CA VAL A 251 -6.94 -6.93 -12.54
C VAL A 251 -6.91 -5.76 -13.52
N THR A 252 -7.58 -5.92 -14.64
CA THR A 252 -7.85 -4.85 -15.62
C THR A 252 -9.31 -4.92 -16.04
N ASN A 253 -9.90 -3.76 -16.38
CA ASN A 253 -11.27 -3.67 -16.84
C ASN A 253 -11.31 -2.73 -18.03
N ARG A 254 -12.08 -3.05 -19.08
CA ARG A 254 -12.24 -2.17 -20.25
C ARG A 254 -13.08 -0.94 -19.93
N ARG A 255 -14.05 -1.08 -19.03
CA ARG A 255 -14.89 0.00 -18.50
C ARG A 255 -14.90 -0.08 -16.98
N TRP A 256 -15.02 1.05 -16.31
CA TRP A 256 -15.08 1.10 -14.85
C TRP A 256 -16.48 1.43 -14.33
N ASP A 257 -17.41 1.74 -15.22
CA ASP A 257 -18.81 2.04 -14.88
C ASP A 257 -19.80 1.20 -15.70
N HIS A 258 -20.97 0.99 -15.12
CA HIS A 258 -22.14 0.45 -15.78
C HIS A 258 -23.41 0.94 -15.07
N GLY A 259 -24.21 1.77 -15.75
CA GLY A 259 -25.39 2.39 -15.15
C GLY A 259 -25.02 3.30 -13.97
N ASN A 260 -25.52 2.97 -12.79
CA ASN A 260 -25.17 3.67 -11.55
C ASN A 260 -24.10 2.94 -10.71
N VAL A 261 -23.37 1.98 -11.29
CA VAL A 261 -22.32 1.21 -10.61
C VAL A 261 -20.95 1.65 -11.12
N VAL A 262 -19.99 1.89 -10.23
CA VAL A 262 -18.61 2.26 -10.58
C VAL A 262 -17.59 1.42 -9.79
N LEU A 263 -16.55 0.95 -10.47
CA LEU A 263 -15.41 0.27 -9.85
C LEU A 263 -14.37 1.26 -9.35
N MET A 264 -13.77 0.98 -8.18
CA MET A 264 -12.74 1.80 -7.58
C MET A 264 -11.68 0.97 -6.85
N GLY A 265 -10.44 1.44 -6.81
CA GLY A 265 -9.33 0.73 -6.16
C GLY A 265 -9.03 -0.62 -6.81
N ASP A 266 -8.67 -1.62 -6.00
CA ASP A 266 -8.27 -2.94 -6.52
C ASP A 266 -9.41 -3.70 -7.23
N ALA A 267 -10.66 -3.29 -7.06
CA ALA A 267 -11.78 -3.80 -7.87
C ALA A 267 -11.71 -3.29 -9.31
N ALA A 268 -11.25 -2.06 -9.53
CA ALA A 268 -11.06 -1.46 -10.85
C ALA A 268 -9.72 -1.88 -11.50
N HIS A 269 -8.65 -1.88 -10.73
CA HIS A 269 -7.29 -2.14 -11.22
C HIS A 269 -6.34 -2.49 -10.09
N THR A 270 -5.40 -3.38 -10.34
CA THR A 270 -4.33 -3.69 -9.39
C THR A 270 -2.97 -3.29 -9.95
N THR A 271 -2.02 -3.03 -9.06
CA THR A 271 -0.61 -2.84 -9.37
C THR A 271 0.23 -3.72 -8.46
N HIS A 272 1.29 -4.33 -9.00
CA HIS A 272 2.15 -5.25 -8.24
C HIS A 272 2.68 -4.58 -6.96
N PHE A 273 2.63 -5.30 -5.82
CA PHE A 273 3.00 -4.80 -4.49
C PHE A 273 4.45 -4.28 -4.42
N ALA A 274 5.35 -4.78 -5.27
CA ALA A 274 6.76 -4.36 -5.31
C ALA A 274 6.98 -2.87 -5.64
N ILE A 275 5.97 -2.15 -6.14
CA ILE A 275 6.05 -0.69 -6.30
C ILE A 275 5.40 0.09 -5.16
N GLY A 276 4.70 -0.60 -4.24
CA GLY A 276 4.12 0.00 -3.03
C GLY A 276 3.00 1.02 -3.28
N SER A 277 2.26 0.93 -4.39
CA SER A 277 1.33 2.00 -4.80
C SER A 277 -0.15 1.66 -4.61
N GLY A 278 -0.54 0.43 -4.26
CA GLY A 278 -1.95 0.03 -4.21
C GLY A 278 -2.82 0.94 -3.34
N THR A 279 -2.44 1.17 -2.08
CA THR A 279 -3.17 2.05 -1.16
C THR A 279 -3.24 3.50 -1.67
N LYS A 280 -2.11 4.02 -2.20
CA LYS A 280 -2.06 5.34 -2.80
C LYS A 280 -3.06 5.46 -3.95
N LEU A 281 -3.06 4.51 -4.88
CA LEU A 281 -3.93 4.53 -6.04
C LEU A 281 -5.41 4.44 -5.64
N ALA A 282 -5.74 3.59 -4.69
CA ALA A 282 -7.08 3.44 -4.15
C ALA A 282 -7.62 4.77 -3.55
N MET A 283 -6.80 5.48 -2.79
CA MET A 283 -7.20 6.78 -2.22
C MET A 283 -7.25 7.89 -3.28
N GLN A 284 -6.38 7.85 -4.29
CA GLN A 284 -6.43 8.79 -5.41
C GLN A 284 -7.64 8.55 -6.32
N ASP A 285 -8.12 7.31 -6.46
CA ASP A 285 -9.38 7.02 -7.13
C ASP A 285 -10.55 7.66 -6.40
N ALA A 286 -10.59 7.54 -5.06
CA ALA A 286 -11.59 8.17 -4.23
C ALA A 286 -11.62 9.71 -4.41
N MET A 287 -10.44 10.35 -4.44
CA MET A 287 -10.33 11.80 -4.71
C MET A 287 -10.87 12.16 -6.09
N ALA A 288 -10.51 11.37 -7.11
CA ALA A 288 -10.93 11.65 -8.48
C ALA A 288 -12.44 11.48 -8.67
N LEU A 289 -13.03 10.41 -8.11
CA LEU A 289 -14.47 10.19 -8.18
C LEU A 289 -15.24 11.31 -7.45
N ALA A 290 -14.82 11.66 -6.24
CA ALA A 290 -15.43 12.77 -5.49
C ALA A 290 -15.36 14.11 -6.25
N ALA A 291 -14.19 14.41 -6.85
CA ALA A 291 -14.03 15.63 -7.66
C ALA A 291 -14.89 15.62 -8.93
N SER A 292 -15.04 14.47 -9.58
CA SER A 292 -15.87 14.31 -10.78
C SER A 292 -17.36 14.51 -10.45
N LEU A 293 -17.84 13.94 -9.33
CA LEU A 293 -19.22 14.12 -8.86
C LEU A 293 -19.53 15.58 -8.49
N ALA A 294 -18.54 16.30 -7.95
CA ALA A 294 -18.71 17.70 -7.56
C ALA A 294 -18.77 18.68 -8.75
N THR A 295 -18.29 18.29 -9.94
CA THR A 295 -18.12 19.20 -11.09
C THR A 295 -18.89 18.79 -12.34
N ALA A 296 -19.54 17.64 -12.36
CA ALA A 296 -20.33 17.16 -13.48
C ALA A 296 -21.81 17.54 -13.32
N ASP A 297 -22.48 17.72 -14.43
CA ASP A 297 -23.89 18.06 -14.45
C ASP A 297 -24.81 16.89 -14.17
N ASP A 298 -24.36 15.68 -14.53
CA ASP A 298 -25.05 14.40 -14.29
C ASP A 298 -24.11 13.26 -13.95
N LEU A 299 -24.67 12.14 -13.48
CA LEU A 299 -23.92 10.98 -13.06
C LEU A 299 -23.11 10.32 -14.19
N PRO A 300 -23.65 10.04 -15.36
CA PRO A 300 -22.88 9.44 -16.47
C PRO A 300 -21.64 10.26 -16.84
N VAL A 301 -21.76 11.57 -16.94
CA VAL A 301 -20.63 12.48 -17.21
C VAL A 301 -19.61 12.45 -16.08
N ALA A 302 -20.05 12.37 -14.82
CA ALA A 302 -19.15 12.24 -13.68
C ALA A 302 -18.32 10.95 -13.74
N LEU A 303 -18.95 9.82 -14.05
CA LEU A 303 -18.30 8.52 -14.11
C LEU A 303 -17.30 8.44 -15.28
N GLU A 304 -17.67 8.96 -16.46
CA GLU A 304 -16.76 9.06 -17.60
C GLU A 304 -15.53 9.93 -17.29
N ARG A 305 -15.73 11.09 -16.67
CA ARG A 305 -14.62 11.98 -16.25
C ARG A 305 -13.70 11.29 -15.26
N TYR A 306 -14.26 10.58 -14.28
CA TYR A 306 -13.49 9.80 -13.30
C TYR A 306 -12.61 8.76 -14.00
N GLU A 307 -13.20 7.91 -14.84
CA GLU A 307 -12.47 6.86 -15.55
C GLU A 307 -11.34 7.44 -16.42
N ASN A 308 -11.63 8.44 -17.24
CA ASN A 308 -10.66 9.07 -18.13
C ASN A 308 -9.50 9.72 -17.36
N ALA A 309 -9.81 10.46 -16.29
CA ALA A 309 -8.80 11.11 -15.46
C ALA A 309 -7.88 10.09 -14.75
N ARG A 310 -8.45 8.95 -14.33
CA ARG A 310 -7.66 7.93 -13.63
C ARG A 310 -6.85 7.06 -14.56
N ARG A 311 -7.40 6.63 -15.70
CA ARG A 311 -6.68 5.81 -16.68
C ARG A 311 -5.42 6.49 -17.17
N SER A 312 -5.49 7.77 -17.53
CA SER A 312 -4.32 8.50 -18.03
C SER A 312 -3.18 8.59 -17.00
N ARG A 313 -3.51 8.73 -15.70
CA ARG A 313 -2.51 8.78 -14.62
C ARG A 313 -2.02 7.40 -14.18
N LEU A 314 -2.84 6.38 -14.38
CA LEU A 314 -2.55 5.01 -13.97
C LEU A 314 -1.61 4.30 -14.95
N ALA A 315 -1.74 4.52 -16.26
CA ALA A 315 -1.00 3.80 -17.29
C ALA A 315 0.52 3.77 -17.07
N PRO A 316 1.23 4.88 -16.77
CA PRO A 316 2.67 4.83 -16.51
C PRO A 316 3.03 4.02 -15.26
N LEU A 317 2.17 4.01 -14.26
CA LEU A 317 2.38 3.24 -13.03
C LEU A 317 2.14 1.74 -13.24
N GLN A 318 1.18 1.38 -14.08
CA GLN A 318 0.94 -0.02 -14.47
C GLN A 318 2.12 -0.57 -15.27
N GLU A 319 2.67 0.19 -16.21
CA GLU A 319 3.87 -0.20 -16.94
C GLU A 319 5.08 -0.38 -16.00
N ALA A 320 5.31 0.55 -15.08
CA ALA A 320 6.37 0.42 -14.09
C ALA A 320 6.15 -0.78 -13.14
N ALA A 321 4.90 -1.07 -12.78
CA ALA A 321 4.56 -2.23 -11.95
C ALA A 321 4.78 -3.54 -12.70
N LYS A 322 4.42 -3.60 -13.98
CA LYS A 322 4.65 -4.74 -14.87
C LYS A 322 6.15 -5.00 -15.02
N ALA A 323 6.93 -3.98 -15.40
CA ALA A 323 8.37 -4.09 -15.52
C ALA A 323 9.03 -4.55 -14.21
N SER A 324 8.56 -4.03 -13.06
CA SER A 324 9.04 -4.45 -11.74
C SER A 324 8.70 -5.92 -11.45
N SER A 325 7.48 -6.38 -11.75
CA SER A 325 7.08 -7.79 -11.59
C SER A 325 7.94 -8.72 -12.44
N GLU A 326 8.10 -8.39 -13.72
CA GLU A 326 8.93 -9.16 -14.65
C GLU A 326 10.40 -9.21 -14.21
N TRP A 327 10.92 -8.13 -13.61
CA TRP A 327 12.26 -8.13 -13.04
C TRP A 327 12.38 -9.14 -11.90
N PHE A 328 11.41 -9.18 -10.97
CA PHE A 328 11.41 -10.15 -9.87
C PHE A 328 11.22 -11.58 -10.36
N GLU A 329 10.43 -11.81 -11.39
CA GLU A 329 10.28 -13.14 -12.02
C GLU A 329 11.60 -13.63 -12.65
N ARG A 330 12.46 -12.70 -13.08
CA ARG A 330 13.80 -12.96 -13.62
C ARG A 330 14.94 -12.74 -12.62
N MET A 331 14.63 -12.47 -11.33
CA MET A 331 15.60 -12.13 -10.30
C MET A 331 16.79 -13.10 -10.22
N PRO A 332 16.61 -14.43 -10.35
CA PRO A 332 17.75 -15.37 -10.34
C PRO A 332 18.86 -15.06 -11.32
N GLN A 333 18.57 -14.43 -12.46
CA GLN A 333 19.54 -14.06 -13.48
C GLN A 333 20.49 -12.92 -13.03
N TYR A 334 20.07 -12.14 -12.03
CA TYR A 334 20.84 -11.02 -11.49
C TYR A 334 21.65 -11.42 -10.24
N GLY A 335 21.38 -12.61 -9.67
CA GLY A 335 21.92 -13.04 -8.41
C GLY A 335 23.45 -13.05 -8.31
N ASP A 336 24.16 -13.25 -9.43
CA ASP A 336 25.63 -13.30 -9.46
C ASP A 336 26.29 -11.91 -9.69
N LEU A 337 25.51 -10.87 -9.93
CA LEU A 337 26.05 -9.50 -10.09
C LEU A 337 26.73 -9.01 -8.81
N PRO A 338 27.84 -8.24 -8.91
CA PRO A 338 28.42 -7.55 -7.75
C PRO A 338 27.36 -6.67 -7.03
N ALA A 339 27.46 -6.54 -5.70
CA ALA A 339 26.47 -5.87 -4.85
C ALA A 339 25.97 -4.52 -5.40
N LYS A 340 26.88 -3.63 -5.82
CA LYS A 340 26.52 -2.32 -6.37
C LYS A 340 25.80 -2.39 -7.71
N ARG A 341 26.14 -3.37 -8.56
CA ARG A 341 25.44 -3.59 -9.83
C ARG A 341 24.07 -4.21 -9.61
N PHE A 342 23.96 -5.16 -8.66
CA PHE A 342 22.70 -5.76 -8.29
C PHE A 342 21.72 -4.70 -7.76
N SER A 343 22.14 -3.89 -6.80
CA SER A 343 21.29 -2.84 -6.24
C SER A 343 20.89 -1.78 -7.27
N TYR A 344 21.77 -1.49 -8.24
CA TYR A 344 21.41 -0.62 -9.36
C TYR A 344 20.38 -1.28 -10.29
N ALA A 345 20.55 -2.56 -10.63
CA ALA A 345 19.57 -3.31 -11.42
C ALA A 345 18.19 -3.35 -10.72
N LEU A 346 18.17 -3.56 -9.41
CA LEU A 346 16.97 -3.47 -8.60
C LEU A 346 16.32 -2.06 -8.65
N SER A 347 17.14 -1.01 -8.62
CA SER A 347 16.67 0.37 -8.77
C SER A 347 16.02 0.63 -10.12
N ASN A 348 16.58 0.06 -11.19
CA ASN A 348 16.13 0.23 -12.58
C ASN A 348 14.94 -0.65 -12.97
N ARG A 349 14.47 -1.54 -12.10
CA ARG A 349 13.38 -2.49 -12.40
C ARG A 349 12.07 -1.83 -12.87
N ARG A 350 11.91 -0.53 -12.66
CA ARG A 350 10.72 0.25 -13.04
C ARG A 350 10.88 0.99 -14.37
N GLY A 351 12.02 0.88 -15.02
CA GLY A 351 12.35 1.53 -16.29
C GLY A 351 13.83 1.84 -16.40
N ASP A 352 14.30 2.09 -17.60
CA ASP A 352 15.71 2.36 -17.88
C ASP A 352 16.12 3.77 -17.41
N TYR A 353 17.15 3.81 -16.60
CA TYR A 353 17.76 5.06 -16.17
C TYR A 353 19.06 5.33 -16.92
N PRO A 354 19.38 6.61 -17.19
CA PRO A 354 20.60 6.99 -17.90
C PRO A 354 21.87 6.65 -17.10
N LEU A 355 22.97 6.41 -17.80
CA LEU A 355 24.25 5.97 -17.24
C LEU A 355 24.77 6.87 -16.10
N TRP A 356 24.54 8.20 -16.16
CA TRP A 356 24.97 9.11 -15.10
C TRP A 356 24.35 8.79 -13.74
N ARG A 357 23.14 8.20 -13.69
CA ARG A 357 22.53 7.73 -12.43
C ARG A 357 23.30 6.56 -11.85
N TYR A 358 23.86 5.67 -12.68
CA TYR A 358 24.74 4.60 -12.20
C TYR A 358 26.01 5.17 -11.56
N LEU A 359 26.64 6.15 -12.20
CA LEU A 359 27.82 6.82 -11.63
C LEU A 359 27.48 7.50 -10.29
N LEU A 360 26.36 8.20 -10.22
CA LEU A 360 25.89 8.79 -8.96
C LEU A 360 25.61 7.69 -7.90
N HIS A 361 24.98 6.59 -8.28
CA HIS A 361 24.76 5.46 -7.38
C HIS A 361 26.09 4.92 -6.82
N LEU A 362 27.11 4.77 -7.62
CA LEU A 362 28.43 4.31 -7.16
C LEU A 362 29.05 5.25 -6.12
N THR A 363 28.95 6.57 -6.32
CA THR A 363 29.50 7.57 -5.40
C THR A 363 28.76 7.62 -4.08
N THR A 364 27.47 7.30 -4.07
CA THR A 364 26.60 7.38 -2.87
C THR A 364 26.55 6.09 -2.05
N GLN A 365 27.36 5.07 -2.36
CA GLN A 365 27.37 3.81 -1.59
C GLN A 365 28.07 3.92 -0.24
N SER A 366 28.96 4.88 -0.05
CA SER A 366 29.73 5.03 1.18
C SER A 366 30.21 6.46 1.40
N GLY A 367 30.64 6.77 2.63
CA GLY A 367 31.35 7.98 2.98
C GLY A 367 30.53 9.28 2.93
N PRO A 368 31.21 10.42 2.79
CA PRO A 368 30.59 11.73 2.81
C PRO A 368 29.47 11.96 1.77
N PRO A 369 29.59 11.49 0.51
CA PRO A 369 28.52 11.68 -0.47
C PRO A 369 27.18 11.04 -0.05
N ARG A 370 27.21 9.86 0.59
CA ARG A 370 26.00 9.23 1.13
C ARG A 370 25.38 10.07 2.26
N ALA A 371 26.22 10.57 3.19
CA ALA A 371 25.77 11.41 4.28
C ALA A 371 25.15 12.71 3.77
N MET A 372 25.76 13.38 2.79
CA MET A 372 25.24 14.58 2.15
C MET A 372 23.88 14.33 1.47
N LEU A 373 23.73 13.21 0.75
CA LEU A 373 22.49 12.87 0.10
C LEU A 373 21.36 12.62 1.13
N ARG A 374 21.65 11.89 2.19
CA ARG A 374 20.70 11.68 3.30
C ARG A 374 20.28 13.00 3.93
N TRP A 375 21.22 13.90 4.20
CA TRP A 375 20.94 15.23 4.73
C TRP A 375 20.04 16.05 3.79
N ALA A 376 20.33 16.05 2.48
CA ALA A 376 19.50 16.74 1.49
C ALA A 376 18.06 16.19 1.44
N LEU A 377 17.90 14.86 1.52
CA LEU A 377 16.58 14.22 1.59
C LEU A 377 15.84 14.58 2.89
N THR A 378 16.53 14.65 4.03
CA THR A 378 15.96 15.08 5.31
C THR A 378 15.48 16.54 5.25
N LEU A 379 16.26 17.44 4.66
CA LEU A 379 15.85 18.85 4.45
C LEU A 379 14.62 18.95 3.54
N ARG A 380 14.59 18.17 2.46
CA ARG A 380 13.42 18.12 1.55
C ARG A 380 12.17 17.64 2.29
N ARG A 381 12.27 16.57 3.07
CA ARG A 381 11.17 16.06 3.90
C ARG A 381 10.69 17.12 4.89
N TRP A 382 11.60 17.79 5.59
CA TRP A 382 11.27 18.85 6.54
C TRP A 382 10.59 20.07 5.88
N SER A 383 11.07 20.51 4.71
CA SER A 383 10.44 21.58 3.94
C SER A 383 8.99 21.23 3.53
N ARG A 384 8.74 19.99 3.10
CA ARG A 384 7.39 19.50 2.78
C ARG A 384 6.50 19.42 4.01
N ALA A 385 7.02 18.91 5.14
CA ALA A 385 6.28 18.86 6.39
C ALA A 385 5.81 20.26 6.85
N ARG A 386 6.65 21.29 6.70
CA ARG A 386 6.28 22.69 6.99
C ARG A 386 5.16 23.20 6.09
N ARG A 387 5.20 22.90 4.79
CA ARG A 387 4.12 23.28 3.85
C ARG A 387 2.80 22.62 4.24
N ARG A 388 2.81 21.35 4.62
CA ARG A 388 1.61 20.63 5.10
C ARG A 388 1.05 21.22 6.39
N ALA A 389 1.90 21.60 7.31
CA ALA A 389 1.48 22.28 8.54
C ALA A 389 0.74 23.60 8.24
N GLY A 390 1.15 24.36 7.21
CA GLY A 390 0.42 25.52 6.73
C GLY A 390 -0.93 25.21 6.11
N LEU A 391 -1.07 24.07 5.42
CA LEU A 391 -2.34 23.62 4.82
C LEU A 391 -3.35 23.14 5.89
N ALA A 392 -2.87 22.64 7.03
CA ALA A 392 -3.72 22.16 8.10
C ALA A 392 -4.43 23.28 8.91
N GLY A 393 -4.09 24.56 8.69
CA GLY A 393 -4.58 25.68 9.49
C GLY A 393 -4.11 25.61 10.95
N PRO A 394 -4.32 26.63 11.77
CA PRO A 394 -4.19 26.49 13.21
C PRO A 394 -5.28 25.50 13.66
N ALA A 395 -4.86 24.31 14.09
CA ALA A 395 -5.76 23.40 14.80
C ALA A 395 -6.44 24.21 15.88
N GLY A 396 -7.78 24.26 15.89
CA GLY A 396 -8.55 25.03 16.83
C GLY A 396 -8.07 24.75 18.24
N GLY A 397 -7.29 25.67 18.79
CA GLY A 397 -6.89 25.73 20.17
C GLY A 397 -8.11 26.11 21.01
N ALA A 398 -9.00 25.15 21.25
CA ALA A 398 -10.07 25.25 22.22
C ALA A 398 -9.64 24.54 23.49
N GLN A 399 -9.14 25.38 24.41
CA GLN A 399 -9.42 25.29 25.82
C GLN A 399 -9.01 24.04 26.61
N HIS A 400 -7.80 24.11 27.18
CA HIS A 400 -7.66 23.84 28.63
C HIS A 400 -6.76 24.92 29.24
N ARG A 401 -7.28 26.15 29.38
CA ARG A 401 -6.85 27.03 30.46
C ARG A 401 -7.41 26.42 31.76
N ARG A 402 -6.59 25.69 32.47
CA ARG A 402 -6.81 25.47 33.89
C ARG A 402 -6.64 26.82 34.58
N ASP A 403 -7.70 27.39 35.08
CA ASP A 403 -7.67 28.48 36.05
C ASP A 403 -6.98 28.00 37.33
N PRO A 404 -5.93 28.68 37.78
CA PRO A 404 -5.39 28.50 39.12
C PRO A 404 -5.96 29.59 40.03
N ALA A 405 -7.12 29.39 40.62
CA ALA A 405 -7.55 30.19 41.77
C ALA A 405 -8.64 29.46 42.56
N HIS A 406 -8.28 28.87 43.65
CA HIS A 406 -8.81 29.09 44.97
C HIS A 406 -8.23 28.05 45.95
N VAL A 407 -7.10 28.43 46.54
CA VAL A 407 -6.71 27.97 47.88
C VAL A 407 -6.83 29.19 48.77
N GLY A 408 -7.72 29.13 49.68
CA GLY A 408 -7.96 30.19 50.69
C GLY A 408 -9.13 29.83 51.58
N GLY A 409 -8.86 29.32 52.77
CA GLY A 409 -9.82 29.09 53.82
C GLY A 409 -9.63 27.76 54.51
#